data_ee92803ba679b4656c783ed640ae91b1
#
_entry.id   ee92803ba679b4656c783ed640ae91b1
#
_cell.length_a   1.000
_cell.length_b   1.000
_cell.length_c   1.000
_cell.angle_alpha   90.00
_cell.angle_beta   90.00
_cell.angle_gamma   90.00
#
_symmetry.space_group_name_H-M   'P 1'
#
loop_
_entity.id
_entity.type
_entity.pdbx_description
1 polymer ?
#
loop_
_entity_poly.entity_id
_entity_poly.type
_entity_poly.pdbx_seq_one_letter_code
_entity_poly.pdbx_strand_id
1 'polypeptide(L)'
;MPLALPEQVRALSEGAVIGSYDAGRWRSTEPNSGVQRFVICGCADELAPVAERAALVARWTNVARELVDAPPNVISPTGFAQRAATFPGVEAETIDPNEAGLGALAAVGASSPARPLLLALRHAPRGAPSAPTLAFIGKAVTFDTGGYFLKPQTDIVRQKGDMAGGAAVVGALAAIAELGLPLSVIGVVPACENMLSGNAVRPTDVVTTAAGVTVEVTNPDAEWRLILADALWYARREGATHLVDLATLTGAMRSGMGDLYAGVFGSDESWRDTVVEAGNASGDLAWPWPLHPRYRPLIDSRVADLRNTAGKSFGFTIIVAATFLQQFAGDGPWAHVDMLGPALLDDDRGDAFGPGATGYGVRMLVELAARLSGER
;
A
#
# COMPACT_ATOMS: atom_id res chain seq x y z
N MET A 1 -20.77 -31.08 7.13
CA MET A 1 -20.03 -30.99 8.39
C MET A 1 -20.45 -29.66 9.02
N PRO A 2 -20.90 -29.59 10.27
CA PRO A 2 -21.26 -28.31 10.89
C PRO A 2 -20.02 -27.42 11.02
N LEU A 3 -20.18 -26.14 10.73
CA LEU A 3 -19.13 -25.14 10.90
C LEU A 3 -19.01 -24.81 12.39
N ALA A 4 -18.01 -25.38 13.04
CA ALA A 4 -17.83 -25.28 14.47
C ALA A 4 -16.69 -24.34 14.89
N LEU A 5 -15.85 -23.90 13.93
CA LEU A 5 -14.64 -23.14 14.20
C LEU A 5 -14.76 -21.71 13.66
N PRO A 6 -14.36 -20.69 14.43
CA PRO A 6 -14.38 -19.30 14.00
C PRO A 6 -13.65 -19.04 12.68
N GLU A 7 -12.49 -19.69 12.47
CA GLU A 7 -11.72 -19.56 11.22
C GLU A 7 -12.45 -20.07 9.99
N GLN A 8 -13.32 -21.07 10.11
CA GLN A 8 -14.11 -21.58 9.00
C GLN A 8 -15.21 -20.58 8.63
N VAL A 9 -15.90 -20.01 9.63
CA VAL A 9 -16.92 -18.96 9.42
C VAL A 9 -16.29 -17.72 8.81
N ARG A 10 -15.14 -17.29 9.31
CA ARG A 10 -14.36 -16.20 8.75
C ARG A 10 -14.04 -16.44 7.28
N ALA A 11 -13.42 -17.58 6.95
CA ALA A 11 -12.98 -17.91 5.58
C ALA A 11 -14.16 -17.93 4.59
N LEU A 12 -15.31 -18.49 5.00
CA LEU A 12 -16.51 -18.53 4.17
C LEU A 12 -17.10 -17.15 3.96
N SER A 13 -17.17 -16.33 5.00
CA SER A 13 -17.70 -14.96 4.92
C SER A 13 -16.82 -14.07 4.04
N GLU A 14 -15.50 -14.11 4.24
CA GLU A 14 -14.53 -13.41 3.39
C GLU A 14 -14.61 -13.88 1.94
N GLY A 15 -14.55 -15.18 1.71
CA GLY A 15 -14.59 -15.76 0.36
C GLY A 15 -15.87 -15.44 -0.41
N ALA A 16 -17.03 -15.44 0.26
CA ALA A 16 -18.30 -15.06 -0.35
C ALA A 16 -18.30 -13.59 -0.82
N VAL A 17 -17.80 -12.68 0.01
CA VAL A 17 -17.76 -11.25 -0.32
C VAL A 17 -16.66 -10.96 -1.36
N ILE A 18 -15.45 -11.48 -1.17
CA ILE A 18 -14.34 -11.29 -2.12
C ILE A 18 -14.69 -11.87 -3.49
N GLY A 19 -15.25 -13.07 -3.53
CA GLY A 19 -15.65 -13.74 -4.77
C GLY A 19 -16.83 -13.11 -5.49
N SER A 20 -17.61 -12.24 -4.83
CA SER A 20 -18.69 -11.47 -5.46
C SER A 20 -18.22 -10.23 -6.23
N TYR A 21 -16.93 -9.90 -6.18
CA TYR A 21 -16.35 -8.75 -6.86
C TYR A 21 -16.42 -8.89 -8.39
N ASP A 22 -16.92 -7.86 -9.07
CA ASP A 22 -16.91 -7.77 -10.53
C ASP A 22 -15.98 -6.62 -10.99
N ALA A 23 -14.85 -6.98 -11.60
CA ALA A 23 -13.94 -6.03 -12.22
C ALA A 23 -14.53 -5.40 -13.50
N GLY A 24 -15.62 -5.94 -14.02
CA GLY A 24 -16.26 -5.53 -15.27
C GLY A 24 -17.15 -4.28 -15.18
N ARG A 25 -17.22 -3.58 -14.06
CA ARG A 25 -18.09 -2.40 -13.82
C ARG A 25 -17.92 -1.25 -14.84
N TRP A 26 -16.85 -1.26 -15.62
CA TRP A 26 -16.57 -0.25 -16.66
C TRP A 26 -17.10 -0.65 -18.04
N ARG A 27 -17.77 -1.80 -18.15
CA ARG A 27 -18.43 -2.23 -19.38
C ARG A 27 -19.73 -1.44 -19.58
N SER A 28 -20.16 -1.30 -20.82
CA SER A 28 -21.45 -0.68 -21.15
C SER A 28 -22.65 -1.60 -20.88
N THR A 29 -22.41 -2.86 -20.60
CA THR A 29 -23.42 -3.84 -20.19
C THR A 29 -23.67 -3.76 -18.69
N GLU A 30 -24.92 -4.04 -18.26
CA GLU A 30 -25.24 -4.14 -16.83
C GLU A 30 -24.27 -5.09 -16.14
N PRO A 31 -23.77 -4.71 -14.93
CA PRO A 31 -22.96 -5.60 -14.12
C PRO A 31 -23.69 -6.91 -13.88
N ASN A 32 -22.97 -8.01 -13.89
CA ASN A 32 -23.54 -9.28 -13.46
C ASN A 32 -24.01 -9.11 -12.00
N SER A 33 -25.31 -9.26 -11.76
CA SER A 33 -25.89 -9.07 -10.43
C SER A 33 -25.36 -10.06 -9.37
N GLY A 34 -24.62 -11.07 -9.81
CA GLY A 34 -23.94 -12.04 -8.94
C GLY A 34 -24.83 -12.68 -7.88
N VAL A 35 -24.20 -13.15 -6.83
CA VAL A 35 -24.88 -13.69 -5.65
C VAL A 35 -25.38 -12.53 -4.77
N GLN A 36 -26.71 -12.36 -4.68
CA GLN A 36 -27.34 -11.29 -3.89
C GLN A 36 -27.39 -11.63 -2.38
N ARG A 37 -27.38 -12.91 -2.05
CA ARG A 37 -27.46 -13.40 -0.69
C ARG A 37 -26.67 -14.67 -0.51
N PHE A 38 -25.77 -14.66 0.46
CA PHE A 38 -25.01 -15.81 0.91
C PHE A 38 -25.45 -16.17 2.33
N VAL A 39 -25.82 -17.42 2.58
CA VAL A 39 -26.32 -17.88 3.88
C VAL A 39 -25.41 -18.97 4.40
N ILE A 40 -24.78 -18.73 5.55
CA ILE A 40 -24.00 -19.74 6.28
C ILE A 40 -24.96 -20.46 7.23
N CYS A 41 -25.11 -21.78 7.03
CA CYS A 41 -25.99 -22.60 7.84
C CYS A 41 -25.18 -23.55 8.75
N GLY A 42 -25.77 -23.87 9.92
CA GLY A 42 -25.19 -24.86 10.83
C GLY A 42 -24.00 -24.36 11.65
N CYS A 43 -23.82 -23.04 11.75
CA CYS A 43 -22.92 -22.41 12.73
C CYS A 43 -23.72 -21.98 13.98
N ALA A 44 -23.01 -21.90 15.11
CA ALA A 44 -23.57 -21.38 16.36
C ALA A 44 -23.78 -19.87 16.27
N ASP A 45 -24.81 -19.36 16.93
CA ASP A 45 -25.16 -17.91 16.89
C ASP A 45 -24.02 -17.03 17.43
N GLU A 46 -23.21 -17.54 18.36
CA GLU A 46 -22.03 -16.87 18.93
C GLU A 46 -20.95 -16.54 17.87
N LEU A 47 -21.00 -17.20 16.70
CA LEU A 47 -20.08 -16.93 15.58
C LEU A 47 -20.58 -15.83 14.61
N ALA A 48 -21.79 -15.29 14.83
CA ALA A 48 -22.30 -14.21 14.00
C ALA A 48 -21.39 -12.96 13.97
N PRO A 49 -20.81 -12.48 15.10
CA PRO A 49 -19.86 -11.37 15.08
C PRO A 49 -18.59 -11.65 14.24
N VAL A 50 -18.13 -12.90 14.22
CA VAL A 50 -16.99 -13.31 13.38
C VAL A 50 -17.34 -13.17 11.90
N ALA A 51 -18.52 -13.62 11.50
CA ALA A 51 -19.01 -13.51 10.12
C ALA A 51 -19.19 -12.05 9.68
N GLU A 52 -19.79 -11.21 10.55
CA GLU A 52 -20.01 -9.80 10.28
C GLU A 52 -18.69 -9.03 10.12
N ARG A 53 -17.75 -9.22 11.05
CA ARG A 53 -16.41 -8.64 10.98
C ARG A 53 -15.68 -9.05 9.69
N ALA A 54 -15.69 -10.33 9.37
CA ALA A 54 -15.06 -10.88 8.17
C ALA A 54 -15.66 -10.30 6.89
N ALA A 55 -16.99 -10.23 6.80
CA ALA A 55 -17.69 -9.63 5.67
C ALA A 55 -17.40 -8.13 5.53
N LEU A 56 -17.26 -7.40 6.65
CA LEU A 56 -16.90 -5.99 6.66
C LEU A 56 -15.50 -5.78 6.07
N VAL A 57 -14.50 -6.51 6.56
CA VAL A 57 -13.11 -6.41 6.07
C VAL A 57 -13.03 -6.79 4.59
N ALA A 58 -13.75 -7.83 4.17
CA ALA A 58 -13.82 -8.26 2.79
C ALA A 58 -14.49 -7.22 1.86
N ARG A 59 -15.51 -6.48 2.33
CA ARG A 59 -16.08 -5.35 1.57
C ARG A 59 -15.04 -4.26 1.31
N TRP A 60 -14.27 -3.88 2.32
CA TRP A 60 -13.21 -2.88 2.16
C TRP A 60 -12.04 -3.38 1.32
N THR A 61 -11.77 -4.69 1.35
CA THR A 61 -10.85 -5.33 0.41
C THR A 61 -11.34 -5.15 -1.04
N ASN A 62 -12.64 -5.36 -1.29
CA ASN A 62 -13.23 -5.14 -2.62
C ASN A 62 -13.22 -3.66 -3.03
N VAL A 63 -13.38 -2.71 -2.08
CA VAL A 63 -13.23 -1.27 -2.37
C VAL A 63 -11.81 -0.94 -2.80
N ALA A 64 -10.79 -1.51 -2.15
CA ALA A 64 -9.40 -1.36 -2.57
C ALA A 64 -9.17 -1.94 -3.99
N ARG A 65 -9.78 -3.09 -4.30
CA ARG A 65 -9.74 -3.68 -5.65
C ARG A 65 -10.38 -2.76 -6.69
N GLU A 66 -11.53 -2.14 -6.37
CA GLU A 66 -12.17 -1.17 -7.25
C GLU A 66 -11.29 0.02 -7.61
N LEU A 67 -10.54 0.55 -6.62
CA LEU A 67 -9.61 1.65 -6.84
C LEU A 67 -8.48 1.25 -7.80
N VAL A 68 -7.93 0.06 -7.61
CA VAL A 68 -6.80 -0.46 -8.42
C VAL A 68 -7.23 -0.84 -9.84
N ASP A 69 -8.41 -1.45 -10.00
CA ASP A 69 -8.92 -1.86 -11.31
C ASP A 69 -9.50 -0.71 -12.12
N ALA A 70 -9.79 0.43 -11.48
CA ALA A 70 -10.32 1.60 -12.17
C ALA A 70 -9.37 2.12 -13.26
N PRO A 71 -9.91 2.61 -14.39
CA PRO A 71 -9.09 3.20 -15.44
C PRO A 71 -8.39 4.49 -14.96
N PRO A 72 -7.16 4.79 -15.42
CA PRO A 72 -6.40 5.96 -14.97
C PRO A 72 -7.08 7.31 -15.26
N ASN A 73 -7.89 7.38 -16.31
CA ASN A 73 -8.70 8.57 -16.62
C ASN A 73 -9.86 8.80 -15.65
N VAL A 74 -10.14 7.85 -14.75
CA VAL A 74 -11.13 7.96 -13.68
C VAL A 74 -10.44 8.16 -12.32
N ILE A 75 -9.41 7.39 -12.04
CA ILE A 75 -8.65 7.47 -10.78
C ILE A 75 -7.30 8.16 -11.05
N SER A 76 -7.35 9.49 -11.20
CA SER A 76 -6.17 10.37 -11.08
C SER A 76 -5.80 10.55 -9.60
N PRO A 77 -4.65 11.18 -9.25
CA PRO A 77 -4.32 11.50 -7.85
C PRO A 77 -5.45 12.21 -7.11
N THR A 78 -6.05 13.22 -7.74
CA THR A 78 -7.21 13.93 -7.19
C THR A 78 -8.45 13.04 -7.08
N GLY A 79 -8.74 12.23 -8.10
CA GLY A 79 -9.88 11.30 -8.08
C GLY A 79 -9.74 10.26 -6.99
N PHE A 80 -8.52 9.77 -6.75
CA PHE A 80 -8.21 8.86 -5.66
C PHE A 80 -8.49 9.51 -4.29
N ALA A 81 -7.99 10.72 -4.07
CA ALA A 81 -8.20 11.45 -2.82
C ALA A 81 -9.68 11.80 -2.59
N GLN A 82 -10.40 12.23 -3.62
CA GLN A 82 -11.85 12.50 -3.56
C GLN A 82 -12.63 11.25 -3.18
N ARG A 83 -12.28 10.10 -3.76
CA ARG A 83 -12.94 8.83 -3.41
C ARG A 83 -12.68 8.43 -1.97
N ALA A 84 -11.44 8.55 -1.50
CA ALA A 84 -11.06 8.26 -0.11
C ALA A 84 -11.79 9.17 0.89
N ALA A 85 -11.96 10.44 0.57
CA ALA A 85 -12.66 11.41 1.42
C ALA A 85 -14.17 11.09 1.61
N THR A 86 -14.75 10.20 0.80
CA THR A 86 -16.14 9.75 0.98
C THR A 86 -16.31 8.63 2.01
N PHE A 87 -15.19 8.08 2.54
CA PHE A 87 -15.26 6.93 3.43
C PHE A 87 -15.63 7.34 4.86
N PRO A 88 -16.58 6.65 5.49
CA PRO A 88 -17.07 7.05 6.80
C PRO A 88 -16.05 6.84 7.92
N GLY A 89 -16.07 7.72 8.92
CA GLY A 89 -15.26 7.57 10.14
C GLY A 89 -13.77 7.86 9.98
N VAL A 90 -13.35 8.35 8.81
CA VAL A 90 -11.96 8.73 8.52
C VAL A 90 -11.93 10.22 8.16
N GLU A 91 -11.12 10.99 8.88
CA GLU A 91 -10.82 12.37 8.48
C GLU A 91 -9.77 12.35 7.35
N ALA A 92 -10.05 13.04 6.24
CA ALA A 92 -9.19 13.08 5.08
C ALA A 92 -8.77 14.53 4.76
N GLU A 93 -7.46 14.72 4.60
CA GLU A 93 -6.85 15.99 4.22
C GLU A 93 -5.96 15.80 2.99
N THR A 94 -6.07 16.71 2.02
CA THR A 94 -5.17 16.75 0.87
C THR A 94 -4.16 17.88 1.02
N ILE A 95 -2.89 17.57 0.85
CA ILE A 95 -1.76 18.45 1.08
C ILE A 95 -1.02 18.66 -0.23
N ASP A 96 -0.79 19.91 -0.63
CA ASP A 96 0.06 20.25 -1.77
C ASP A 96 1.53 20.00 -1.42
N PRO A 97 2.25 19.15 -2.17
CA PRO A 97 3.64 18.81 -1.85
C PRO A 97 4.58 20.02 -1.92
N ASN A 98 4.32 21.00 -2.78
CA ASN A 98 5.17 22.18 -2.89
C ASN A 98 5.03 23.08 -1.65
N GLU A 99 3.81 23.28 -1.16
CA GLU A 99 3.53 24.08 0.03
C GLU A 99 4.05 23.41 1.31
N ALA A 100 4.00 22.09 1.35
CA ALA A 100 4.43 21.30 2.51
C ALA A 100 5.93 20.97 2.51
N GLY A 101 6.68 21.30 1.45
CA GLY A 101 8.10 21.00 1.33
C GLY A 101 8.40 19.52 1.05
N LEU A 102 7.43 18.77 0.47
CA LEU A 102 7.59 17.36 0.07
C LEU A 102 8.24 17.30 -1.32
N GLY A 103 9.52 17.65 -1.37
CA GLY A 103 10.21 17.96 -2.63
C GLY A 103 10.39 16.76 -3.55
N ALA A 104 10.52 15.56 -3.02
CA ALA A 104 10.62 14.35 -3.84
C ALA A 104 9.27 13.98 -4.48
N LEU A 105 8.17 14.08 -3.75
CA LEU A 105 6.81 13.89 -4.29
C LEU A 105 6.48 14.97 -5.34
N ALA A 106 6.82 16.23 -5.06
CA ALA A 106 6.63 17.31 -6.01
C ALA A 106 7.41 17.08 -7.31
N ALA A 107 8.67 16.66 -7.22
CA ALA A 107 9.54 16.42 -8.37
C ALA A 107 9.01 15.30 -9.27
N VAL A 108 8.62 14.15 -8.72
CA VAL A 108 8.04 13.04 -9.48
C VAL A 108 6.73 13.48 -10.15
N GLY A 109 5.83 14.09 -9.39
CA GLY A 109 4.51 14.49 -9.88
C GLY A 109 4.54 15.66 -10.88
N ALA A 110 5.62 16.44 -10.95
CA ALA A 110 5.79 17.52 -11.94
C ALA A 110 5.76 17.02 -13.40
N SER A 111 5.92 15.73 -13.59
CA SER A 111 5.89 15.06 -14.90
C SER A 111 4.50 15.04 -15.55
N SER A 112 3.43 15.18 -14.77
CA SER A 112 2.04 15.05 -15.21
C SER A 112 1.25 16.37 -15.06
N PRO A 113 0.24 16.61 -15.92
CA PRO A 113 -0.76 17.66 -15.66
C PRO A 113 -1.67 17.35 -14.47
N ALA A 114 -1.80 16.08 -14.07
CA ALA A 114 -2.49 15.69 -12.86
C ALA A 114 -1.62 16.03 -11.64
N ARG A 115 -2.08 17.01 -10.84
CA ARG A 115 -1.30 17.53 -9.71
C ARG A 115 -1.03 16.43 -8.68
N PRO A 116 0.23 16.28 -8.22
CA PRO A 116 0.55 15.41 -7.11
C PRO A 116 -0.06 15.95 -5.81
N LEU A 117 -0.33 15.05 -4.88
CA LEU A 117 -0.80 15.40 -3.53
C LEU A 117 -0.33 14.35 -2.52
N LEU A 118 -0.24 14.76 -1.27
CA LEU A 118 -0.21 13.83 -0.15
C LEU A 118 -1.61 13.77 0.46
N LEU A 119 -2.19 12.57 0.54
CA LEU A 119 -3.43 12.34 1.25
C LEU A 119 -3.11 11.87 2.66
N ALA A 120 -3.46 12.69 3.65
CA ALA A 120 -3.40 12.33 5.06
C ALA A 120 -4.79 11.90 5.55
N LEU A 121 -4.85 10.75 6.20
CA LEU A 121 -6.06 10.14 6.72
C LEU A 121 -5.89 9.94 8.23
N ARG A 122 -6.94 10.14 9.02
CA ARG A 122 -6.85 9.97 10.47
C ARG A 122 -8.05 9.20 11.01
N HIS A 123 -7.75 8.20 11.81
CA HIS A 123 -8.69 7.56 12.71
C HIS A 123 -8.17 7.74 14.13
N ALA A 124 -8.88 8.50 14.95
CA ALA A 124 -8.51 8.80 16.33
C ALA A 124 -9.79 8.78 17.22
N PRO A 125 -10.24 7.57 17.63
CA PRO A 125 -11.44 7.46 18.43
C PRO A 125 -11.23 8.06 19.83
N ARG A 126 -12.32 8.60 20.42
CA ARG A 126 -12.27 9.16 21.78
C ARG A 126 -11.85 8.10 22.77
N GLY A 127 -10.84 8.42 23.60
CA GLY A 127 -10.31 7.51 24.60
C GLY A 127 -9.33 6.47 24.08
N ALA A 128 -8.91 6.58 22.83
CA ALA A 128 -7.80 5.75 22.33
C ALA A 128 -6.55 5.95 23.20
N PRO A 129 -5.75 4.90 23.44
CA PRO A 129 -4.46 5.03 24.11
C PRO A 129 -3.57 6.04 23.37
N SER A 130 -2.74 6.76 24.10
CA SER A 130 -1.79 7.72 23.52
C SER A 130 -0.65 7.06 22.73
N ALA A 131 -0.45 5.76 22.90
CA ALA A 131 0.55 4.95 22.20
C ALA A 131 0.12 3.47 22.18
N PRO A 132 0.47 2.70 21.12
CA PRO A 132 1.16 3.19 19.93
C PRO A 132 0.25 4.00 19.00
N THR A 133 0.82 5.00 18.31
CA THR A 133 0.19 5.61 17.14
C THR A 133 0.76 4.93 15.91
N LEU A 134 -0.09 4.24 15.16
CA LEU A 134 0.30 3.56 13.94
C LEU A 134 0.27 4.54 12.76
N ALA A 135 1.22 4.42 11.84
CA ALA A 135 1.04 4.98 10.51
C ALA A 135 1.12 3.88 9.46
N PHE A 136 0.14 3.89 8.58
CA PHE A 136 0.11 3.09 7.36
C PHE A 136 0.40 4.00 6.18
N ILE A 137 1.48 3.72 5.47
CA ILE A 137 1.94 4.52 4.34
C ILE A 137 1.73 3.70 3.08
N GLY A 138 1.09 4.27 2.05
CA GLY A 138 0.76 3.52 0.84
C GLY A 138 1.14 4.24 -0.44
N LYS A 139 1.96 3.60 -1.28
CA LYS A 139 2.26 4.13 -2.62
C LYS A 139 0.99 4.27 -3.44
N ALA A 140 0.77 5.46 -4.04
CA ALA A 140 -0.32 5.71 -4.98
C ALA A 140 0.17 6.42 -6.25
N VAL A 141 0.99 5.73 -7.04
CA VAL A 141 1.28 6.17 -8.42
C VAL A 141 0.14 5.69 -9.30
N THR A 142 -0.80 6.59 -9.60
CA THR A 142 -2.05 6.23 -10.31
C THR A 142 -1.82 5.84 -11.77
N PHE A 143 -0.70 6.26 -12.36
CA PHE A 143 -0.15 5.70 -13.58
C PHE A 143 1.36 5.91 -13.65
N ASP A 144 2.11 4.86 -13.97
CA ASP A 144 3.57 4.89 -14.04
C ASP A 144 4.09 4.49 -15.43
N THR A 145 4.60 5.46 -16.17
CA THR A 145 5.26 5.19 -17.46
C THR A 145 6.75 4.85 -17.31
N GLY A 146 7.34 5.03 -16.11
CA GLY A 146 8.78 4.97 -15.88
C GLY A 146 9.51 6.28 -16.16
N GLY A 147 8.80 7.34 -16.54
CA GLY A 147 9.39 8.61 -16.91
C GLY A 147 10.34 8.46 -18.12
N TYR A 148 11.57 9.00 -18.00
CA TYR A 148 12.59 8.86 -19.06
C TYR A 148 13.08 7.43 -19.27
N PHE A 149 12.88 6.53 -18.30
CA PHE A 149 13.17 5.10 -18.46
C PHE A 149 11.86 4.37 -18.80
N LEU A 150 11.28 4.77 -19.94
CA LEU A 150 9.97 4.31 -20.38
C LEU A 150 9.85 2.78 -20.34
N LYS A 151 8.84 2.31 -19.64
CA LYS A 151 8.55 0.88 -19.51
C LYS A 151 8.22 0.24 -20.88
N PRO A 152 8.54 -1.05 -21.05
CA PRO A 152 8.08 -1.80 -22.22
C PRO A 152 6.55 -1.80 -22.37
N GLN A 153 6.05 -1.90 -23.58
CA GLN A 153 4.62 -1.89 -23.88
C GLN A 153 3.84 -2.98 -23.11
N THR A 154 4.46 -4.15 -22.92
CA THR A 154 3.88 -5.26 -22.16
C THR A 154 3.65 -4.94 -20.70
N ASP A 155 4.45 -4.06 -20.14
CA ASP A 155 4.45 -3.74 -18.70
C ASP A 155 3.62 -2.48 -18.42
N ILE A 156 3.66 -1.49 -19.33
CA ILE A 156 3.02 -0.19 -19.14
C ILE A 156 1.49 -0.29 -19.05
N VAL A 157 0.86 -1.24 -19.71
CA VAL A 157 -0.60 -1.45 -19.69
C VAL A 157 -1.13 -1.87 -18.31
N ARG A 158 -0.24 -2.35 -17.42
CA ARG A 158 -0.56 -2.82 -16.08
C ARG A 158 -0.34 -1.75 -15.01
N GLN A 159 0.26 -0.62 -15.39
CA GLN A 159 0.73 0.40 -14.45
C GLN A 159 -0.39 1.25 -13.83
N LYS A 160 -1.65 1.06 -14.21
CA LYS A 160 -2.80 1.54 -13.46
C LYS A 160 -2.86 0.94 -12.04
N GLY A 161 -2.27 -0.24 -11.85
CA GLY A 161 -2.22 -0.94 -10.57
C GLY A 161 -1.12 -0.46 -9.62
N ASP A 162 -0.29 0.48 -10.03
CA ASP A 162 0.87 0.95 -9.27
C ASP A 162 0.49 1.87 -8.09
N MET A 163 -0.77 1.80 -7.70
CA MET A 163 -1.36 2.51 -6.57
C MET A 163 -2.00 1.55 -5.54
N ALA A 164 -1.77 0.24 -5.66
CA ALA A 164 -2.38 -0.77 -4.80
C ALA A 164 -2.00 -0.61 -3.32
N GLY A 165 -0.78 -0.12 -3.01
CA GLY A 165 -0.38 0.19 -1.63
C GLY A 165 -1.25 1.28 -1.00
N GLY A 166 -1.50 2.37 -1.72
CA GLY A 166 -2.40 3.44 -1.28
C GLY A 166 -3.84 2.96 -1.14
N ALA A 167 -4.33 2.14 -2.09
CA ALA A 167 -5.66 1.56 -2.01
C ALA A 167 -5.83 0.65 -0.79
N ALA A 168 -4.81 -0.13 -0.45
CA ALA A 168 -4.81 -0.97 0.75
C ALA A 168 -4.89 -0.12 2.03
N VAL A 169 -4.11 0.96 2.12
CA VAL A 169 -4.14 1.87 3.28
C VAL A 169 -5.50 2.52 3.45
N VAL A 170 -6.09 3.05 2.37
CA VAL A 170 -7.41 3.70 2.42
C VAL A 170 -8.50 2.71 2.82
N GLY A 171 -8.51 1.51 2.22
CA GLY A 171 -9.45 0.45 2.56
C GLY A 171 -9.30 -0.04 4.01
N ALA A 172 -8.07 -0.19 4.48
CA ALA A 172 -7.81 -0.62 5.85
C ALA A 172 -8.25 0.42 6.88
N LEU A 173 -7.96 1.72 6.67
CA LEU A 173 -8.42 2.76 7.60
C LEU A 173 -9.93 2.83 7.68
N ALA A 174 -10.61 2.71 6.54
CA ALA A 174 -12.07 2.70 6.52
C ALA A 174 -12.65 1.48 7.26
N ALA A 175 -12.05 0.30 7.08
CA ALA A 175 -12.42 -0.89 7.84
C ALA A 175 -12.18 -0.73 9.35
N ILE A 176 -11.03 -0.19 9.76
CA ILE A 176 -10.66 0.07 11.14
C ILE A 176 -11.66 1.05 11.79
N ALA A 177 -12.02 2.12 11.06
CA ALA A 177 -12.97 3.11 11.54
C ALA A 177 -14.39 2.52 11.68
N GLU A 178 -14.85 1.72 10.71
CA GLU A 178 -16.17 1.07 10.76
C GLU A 178 -16.23 -0.01 11.84
N LEU A 179 -15.12 -0.71 12.11
CA LEU A 179 -15.00 -1.65 13.24
C LEU A 179 -14.91 -0.93 14.60
N GLY A 180 -14.61 0.36 14.62
CA GLY A 180 -14.46 1.12 15.85
C GLY A 180 -13.26 0.71 16.67
N LEU A 181 -12.15 0.24 16.07
CA LEU A 181 -10.98 -0.24 16.81
C LEU A 181 -10.40 0.89 17.69
N PRO A 182 -10.12 0.64 18.98
CA PRO A 182 -9.74 1.67 19.95
C PRO A 182 -8.23 2.02 19.91
N LEU A 183 -7.73 2.38 18.74
CA LEU A 183 -6.35 2.83 18.56
C LEU A 183 -6.28 3.99 17.57
N SER A 184 -5.21 4.80 17.66
CA SER A 184 -4.96 5.89 16.72
C SER A 184 -4.19 5.37 15.50
N VAL A 185 -4.72 5.64 14.30
CA VAL A 185 -4.08 5.27 13.02
C VAL A 185 -4.03 6.48 12.10
N ILE A 186 -2.86 6.71 11.52
CA ILE A 186 -2.62 7.72 10.49
C ILE A 186 -2.39 6.99 9.16
N GLY A 187 -3.14 7.32 8.13
CA GLY A 187 -2.86 6.91 6.76
C GLY A 187 -2.13 8.02 6.01
N VAL A 188 -1.04 7.67 5.33
CA VAL A 188 -0.27 8.63 4.54
C VAL A 188 -0.09 8.08 3.15
N VAL A 189 -0.70 8.74 2.16
CA VAL A 189 -0.72 8.23 0.78
C VAL A 189 -0.19 9.30 -0.16
N PRO A 190 1.10 9.22 -0.58
CA PRO A 190 1.63 10.06 -1.64
C PRO A 190 1.04 9.63 -2.97
N ALA A 191 0.25 10.51 -3.60
CA ALA A 191 -0.43 10.24 -4.85
C ALA A 191 0.11 11.13 -5.97
N CYS A 192 0.55 10.52 -7.07
CA CYS A 192 1.04 11.21 -8.27
C CYS A 192 0.93 10.32 -9.50
N GLU A 193 1.32 10.85 -10.65
CA GLU A 193 1.64 10.08 -11.85
C GLU A 193 3.12 10.26 -12.19
N ASN A 194 3.75 9.21 -12.71
CA ASN A 194 5.12 9.27 -13.25
C ASN A 194 5.08 9.20 -14.78
N MET A 195 5.09 10.36 -15.43
CA MET A 195 4.88 10.47 -16.86
C MET A 195 6.15 10.86 -17.62
N LEU A 196 6.23 10.48 -18.88
CA LEU A 196 7.24 11.00 -19.79
C LEU A 196 6.80 12.37 -20.30
N SER A 197 7.52 13.42 -19.91
CA SER A 197 7.23 14.78 -20.33
C SER A 197 8.47 15.68 -20.30
N GLY A 198 8.34 16.91 -20.78
CA GLY A 198 9.40 17.92 -20.70
C GLY A 198 9.73 18.37 -19.27
N ASN A 199 8.83 18.12 -18.32
CA ASN A 199 9.01 18.47 -16.89
C ASN A 199 9.40 17.25 -16.03
N ALA A 200 9.51 16.06 -16.64
CA ALA A 200 9.87 14.85 -15.91
C ALA A 200 11.30 14.93 -15.36
N VAL A 201 11.50 14.31 -14.20
CA VAL A 201 12.84 14.15 -13.60
C VAL A 201 13.74 13.39 -14.59
N ARG A 202 14.90 13.95 -14.86
CA ARG A 202 15.88 13.35 -15.76
C ARG A 202 16.86 12.47 -15.00
N PRO A 203 17.39 11.43 -15.62
CA PRO A 203 18.53 10.72 -15.04
C PRO A 203 19.66 11.68 -14.65
N THR A 204 20.14 11.57 -13.41
CA THR A 204 21.15 12.40 -12.74
C THR A 204 20.66 13.75 -12.19
N ASP A 205 19.40 14.10 -12.31
CA ASP A 205 18.85 15.21 -11.54
C ASP A 205 18.98 14.92 -10.02
N VAL A 206 19.17 15.97 -9.25
CA VAL A 206 19.21 15.87 -7.78
C VAL A 206 17.93 16.48 -7.21
N VAL A 207 17.20 15.70 -6.42
CA VAL A 207 16.00 16.15 -5.72
C VAL A 207 16.28 16.26 -4.23
N THR A 208 15.63 17.22 -3.55
CA THR A 208 15.71 17.35 -2.09
C THR A 208 14.43 16.82 -1.48
N THR A 209 14.53 15.85 -0.58
CA THR A 209 13.39 15.28 0.13
C THR A 209 12.91 16.19 1.26
N ALA A 210 11.74 15.91 1.82
CA ALA A 210 11.19 16.60 2.99
C ALA A 210 12.11 16.54 4.22
N ALA A 211 12.92 15.50 4.33
CA ALA A 211 13.93 15.34 5.38
C ALA A 211 15.17 16.24 5.17
N GLY A 212 15.25 17.01 4.07
CA GLY A 212 16.42 17.80 3.68
C GLY A 212 17.54 16.99 3.05
N VAL A 213 17.38 15.69 2.89
CA VAL A 213 18.36 14.77 2.26
C VAL A 213 18.27 14.91 0.75
N THR A 214 19.43 15.11 0.10
CA THR A 214 19.52 15.19 -1.36
C THR A 214 19.68 13.79 -1.99
N VAL A 215 18.97 13.56 -3.10
CA VAL A 215 18.97 12.27 -3.80
C VAL A 215 19.26 12.46 -5.28
N GLU A 216 20.33 11.85 -5.76
CA GLU A 216 20.59 11.72 -7.19
C GLU A 216 19.63 10.68 -7.79
N VAL A 217 18.81 11.09 -8.73
CA VAL A 217 17.87 10.20 -9.43
C VAL A 217 18.59 9.51 -10.57
N THR A 218 19.21 8.40 -10.29
CA THR A 218 19.90 7.60 -11.31
C THR A 218 18.97 6.77 -12.18
N ASN A 219 17.73 6.57 -11.70
CA ASN A 219 16.67 5.93 -12.45
C ASN A 219 15.29 6.53 -12.12
N PRO A 220 14.68 7.25 -13.07
CA PRO A 220 13.32 7.79 -12.93
C PRO A 220 12.20 6.76 -12.78
N ASP A 221 12.40 5.51 -13.20
CA ASP A 221 11.47 4.39 -13.00
C ASP A 221 11.58 3.76 -11.59
N ALA A 222 12.38 4.37 -10.72
CA ALA A 222 12.43 4.07 -9.28
C ALA A 222 11.93 5.28 -8.46
N GLU A 223 10.84 5.89 -8.90
CA GLU A 223 10.19 7.08 -8.37
C GLU A 223 9.54 6.85 -7.00
N TRP A 224 9.01 5.66 -6.81
CA TRP A 224 8.20 5.28 -5.65
C TRP A 224 8.96 5.42 -4.31
N ARG A 225 10.25 5.09 -4.29
CA ARG A 225 11.05 5.27 -3.08
C ARG A 225 11.27 6.73 -2.75
N LEU A 226 11.24 7.60 -3.75
CA LEU A 226 11.34 9.04 -3.59
C LEU A 226 10.07 9.58 -2.91
N ILE A 227 8.89 9.23 -3.42
CA ILE A 227 7.62 9.68 -2.85
C ILE A 227 7.35 9.07 -1.47
N LEU A 228 7.77 7.82 -1.24
CA LEU A 228 7.66 7.19 0.08
C LEU A 228 8.63 7.79 1.09
N ALA A 229 9.81 8.28 0.68
CA ALA A 229 10.73 8.98 1.57
C ALA A 229 10.06 10.20 2.23
N ASP A 230 9.37 11.02 1.44
CA ASP A 230 8.62 12.16 1.96
C ASP A 230 7.45 11.74 2.84
N ALA A 231 6.74 10.66 2.46
CA ALA A 231 5.60 10.16 3.21
C ALA A 231 6.00 9.54 4.57
N LEU A 232 7.11 8.82 4.63
CA LEU A 232 7.67 8.28 5.88
C LEU A 232 8.07 9.42 6.84
N TRP A 233 8.78 10.43 6.33
CA TRP A 233 9.13 11.61 7.11
C TRP A 233 7.89 12.33 7.62
N TYR A 234 6.87 12.53 6.76
CA TYR A 234 5.63 13.16 7.15
C TYR A 234 4.91 12.38 8.27
N ALA A 235 4.83 11.05 8.16
CA ALA A 235 4.20 10.22 9.18
C ALA A 235 4.87 10.37 10.55
N ARG A 236 6.20 10.41 10.60
CA ARG A 236 6.93 10.66 11.87
C ARG A 236 6.68 12.06 12.41
N ARG A 237 6.67 13.07 11.56
CA ARG A 237 6.36 14.45 11.94
C ARG A 237 4.97 14.57 12.57
N GLU A 238 4.01 13.77 12.08
CA GLU A 238 2.64 13.71 12.63
C GLU A 238 2.52 12.85 13.91
N GLY A 239 3.63 12.42 14.48
CA GLY A 239 3.69 11.73 15.76
C GLY A 239 3.53 10.21 15.70
N ALA A 240 3.62 9.60 14.52
CA ALA A 240 3.56 8.14 14.41
C ALA A 240 4.76 7.48 15.10
N THR A 241 4.48 6.50 15.96
CA THR A 241 5.48 5.73 16.69
C THR A 241 5.88 4.45 15.95
N HIS A 242 4.96 3.83 15.23
CA HIS A 242 5.16 2.59 14.47
C HIS A 242 4.72 2.81 13.03
N LEU A 243 5.59 2.45 12.09
CA LEU A 243 5.33 2.62 10.66
C LEU A 243 5.22 1.27 9.95
N VAL A 244 4.25 1.18 9.03
CA VAL A 244 4.21 0.14 8.00
C VAL A 244 3.96 0.80 6.66
N ASP A 245 4.87 0.64 5.71
CA ASP A 245 4.62 1.08 4.35
C ASP A 245 4.41 -0.08 3.38
N LEU A 246 3.50 0.12 2.42
CA LEU A 246 3.13 -0.86 1.42
C LEU A 246 3.32 -0.27 0.02
N ALA A 247 3.98 -1.03 -0.85
CA ALA A 247 4.15 -0.61 -2.23
C ALA A 247 4.23 -1.79 -3.20
N THR A 248 3.72 -1.59 -4.41
CA THR A 248 4.04 -2.39 -5.59
C THR A 248 5.43 -1.97 -6.08
N LEU A 249 6.46 -2.55 -5.44
CA LEU A 249 7.76 -1.91 -5.42
C LEU A 249 8.70 -2.41 -6.50
N THR A 250 8.98 -3.71 -6.52
CA THR A 250 10.05 -4.23 -7.35
C THR A 250 9.63 -5.46 -8.16
N GLY A 251 9.90 -5.43 -9.47
CA GLY A 251 9.74 -6.61 -10.30
C GLY A 251 10.54 -7.82 -9.79
N ALA A 252 11.67 -7.56 -9.12
CA ALA A 252 12.50 -8.60 -8.52
C ALA A 252 11.79 -9.36 -7.39
N MET A 253 10.92 -8.70 -6.61
CA MET A 253 10.12 -9.39 -5.59
C MET A 253 9.18 -10.41 -6.22
N ARG A 254 8.45 -10.00 -7.26
CA ARG A 254 7.58 -10.93 -8.00
C ARG A 254 8.35 -12.07 -8.65
N SER A 255 9.52 -11.77 -9.22
CA SER A 255 10.37 -12.80 -9.83
C SER A 255 10.92 -13.82 -8.81
N GLY A 256 11.15 -13.37 -7.56
CA GLY A 256 11.69 -14.21 -6.50
C GLY A 256 10.66 -14.96 -5.66
N MET A 257 9.47 -14.35 -5.46
CA MET A 257 8.45 -14.87 -4.54
C MET A 257 7.14 -15.27 -5.25
N GLY A 258 7.04 -15.00 -6.55
CA GLY A 258 5.79 -15.23 -7.30
C GLY A 258 4.72 -14.21 -6.94
N ASP A 259 3.46 -14.66 -6.97
CA ASP A 259 2.27 -13.85 -6.73
C ASP A 259 1.52 -14.19 -5.43
N LEU A 260 2.12 -15.01 -4.57
CA LEU A 260 1.49 -15.50 -3.34
C LEU A 260 1.96 -14.75 -2.09
N TYR A 261 3.25 -14.47 -1.99
CA TYR A 261 3.85 -13.82 -0.82
C TYR A 261 4.33 -12.41 -1.13
N ALA A 262 4.10 -11.48 -0.21
CA ALA A 262 4.85 -10.24 -0.16
C ALA A 262 6.13 -10.40 0.67
N GLY A 263 7.16 -9.60 0.36
CA GLY A 263 8.37 -9.53 1.17
C GLY A 263 8.28 -8.43 2.22
N VAL A 264 8.65 -8.73 3.47
CA VAL A 264 8.62 -7.76 4.56
C VAL A 264 10.02 -7.50 5.09
N PHE A 265 10.43 -6.24 5.06
CA PHE A 265 11.67 -5.73 5.64
C PHE A 265 11.36 -4.93 6.90
N GLY A 266 12.33 -4.75 7.79
CA GLY A 266 12.12 -3.91 8.97
C GLY A 266 13.43 -3.44 9.61
N SER A 267 13.36 -2.29 10.27
CA SER A 267 14.46 -1.77 11.10
C SER A 267 14.53 -2.47 12.46
N ASP A 268 13.41 -3.03 12.91
CA ASP A 268 13.23 -3.82 14.12
C ASP A 268 12.66 -5.19 13.76
N GLU A 269 13.35 -6.27 14.13
CA GLU A 269 12.95 -7.63 13.77
C GLU A 269 11.63 -8.04 14.42
N SER A 270 11.38 -7.64 15.68
CA SER A 270 10.16 -7.96 16.39
C SER A 270 8.95 -7.30 15.72
N TRP A 271 9.09 -6.04 15.30
CA TRP A 271 8.06 -5.33 14.59
C TRP A 271 7.79 -5.94 13.20
N ARG A 272 8.85 -6.22 12.43
CA ARG A 272 8.75 -6.92 11.14
C ARG A 272 7.98 -8.23 11.29
N ASP A 273 8.35 -9.04 12.29
CA ASP A 273 7.74 -10.35 12.50
C ASP A 273 6.27 -10.22 12.95
N THR A 274 5.93 -9.19 13.73
CA THR A 274 4.54 -8.85 14.09
C THR A 274 3.70 -8.54 12.82
N VAL A 275 4.26 -7.79 11.87
CA VAL A 275 3.59 -7.49 10.58
C VAL A 275 3.43 -8.76 9.74
N VAL A 276 4.47 -9.60 9.67
CA VAL A 276 4.42 -10.90 8.97
C VAL A 276 3.35 -11.82 9.58
N GLU A 277 3.29 -11.91 10.89
CA GLU A 277 2.28 -12.72 11.58
C GLU A 277 0.85 -12.21 11.32
N ALA A 278 0.64 -10.88 11.33
CA ALA A 278 -0.65 -10.30 10.99
C ALA A 278 -1.06 -10.63 9.55
N GLY A 279 -0.12 -10.53 8.61
CA GLY A 279 -0.35 -10.91 7.22
C GLY A 279 -0.75 -12.38 7.09
N ASN A 280 0.05 -13.29 7.65
CA ASN A 280 -0.21 -14.72 7.56
C ASN A 280 -1.53 -15.13 8.24
N ALA A 281 -1.87 -14.52 9.37
CA ALA A 281 -3.14 -14.79 10.06
C ALA A 281 -4.36 -14.25 9.30
N SER A 282 -4.19 -13.18 8.52
CA SER A 282 -5.25 -12.59 7.72
C SER A 282 -5.42 -13.22 6.32
N GLY A 283 -4.47 -14.07 5.91
CA GLY A 283 -4.43 -14.63 4.56
C GLY A 283 -3.77 -13.71 3.52
N ASP A 284 -3.24 -12.55 3.91
CA ASP A 284 -2.33 -11.73 3.11
C ASP A 284 -0.90 -12.22 3.38
N LEU A 285 -0.53 -13.34 2.75
CA LEU A 285 0.69 -14.06 3.07
C LEU A 285 1.94 -13.22 2.90
N ALA A 286 2.82 -13.27 3.90
CA ALA A 286 4.02 -12.46 3.98
C ALA A 286 5.23 -13.27 4.45
N TRP A 287 6.43 -12.89 3.98
CA TRP A 287 7.70 -13.53 4.34
C TRP A 287 8.75 -12.49 4.75
N PRO A 288 9.49 -12.71 5.86
CA PRO A 288 10.51 -11.77 6.32
C PRO A 288 11.76 -11.82 5.43
N TRP A 289 12.27 -10.65 5.08
CA TRP A 289 13.50 -10.47 4.32
C TRP A 289 14.58 -9.79 5.16
N PRO A 290 15.86 -10.09 4.91
CA PRO A 290 16.96 -9.49 5.65
C PRO A 290 17.17 -8.03 5.23
N LEU A 291 17.52 -7.18 6.22
CA LEU A 291 17.99 -5.82 6.00
C LEU A 291 19.31 -5.66 6.77
N HIS A 292 20.44 -5.50 6.04
CA HIS A 292 21.77 -5.51 6.65
C HIS A 292 22.53 -4.22 6.38
N PRO A 293 23.21 -3.61 7.38
CA PRO A 293 23.93 -2.33 7.22
C PRO A 293 24.98 -2.29 6.09
N ARG A 294 25.54 -3.43 5.70
CA ARG A 294 26.49 -3.52 4.57
C ARG A 294 25.88 -3.15 3.21
N TYR A 295 24.55 -3.06 3.11
CA TYR A 295 23.90 -2.60 1.87
C TYR A 295 23.85 -1.07 1.77
N ARG A 296 23.99 -0.33 2.89
CA ARG A 296 23.92 1.14 2.91
C ARG A 296 24.88 1.82 1.91
N PRO A 297 26.16 1.41 1.78
CA PRO A 297 27.07 2.02 0.81
C PRO A 297 26.66 1.87 -0.66
N LEU A 298 25.73 0.96 -0.99
CA LEU A 298 25.26 0.76 -2.36
C LEU A 298 24.42 1.95 -2.87
N ILE A 299 23.89 2.75 -1.96
CA ILE A 299 23.08 3.95 -2.28
C ILE A 299 23.85 5.25 -2.04
N ASP A 300 25.15 5.24 -1.81
CA ASP A 300 25.97 6.45 -1.74
C ASP A 300 26.09 7.11 -3.12
N SER A 301 25.92 8.42 -3.19
CA SER A 301 26.14 9.20 -4.40
C SER A 301 27.47 9.95 -4.33
N ARG A 302 27.99 10.34 -5.48
CA ARG A 302 29.18 11.21 -5.59
C ARG A 302 28.79 12.69 -5.67
N VAL A 303 27.53 12.99 -5.91
CA VAL A 303 27.02 14.35 -6.19
C VAL A 303 25.86 14.76 -5.27
N ALA A 304 25.31 13.82 -4.49
CA ALA A 304 24.25 14.02 -3.52
C ALA A 304 24.52 13.17 -2.27
N ASP A 305 23.66 13.25 -1.25
CA ASP A 305 23.78 12.42 -0.05
C ASP A 305 23.51 10.94 -0.37
N LEU A 306 22.52 10.71 -1.22
CA LEU A 306 22.08 9.38 -1.65
C LEU A 306 21.86 9.34 -3.16
N ARG A 307 21.71 8.13 -3.68
CA ARG A 307 21.10 7.89 -4.99
C ARG A 307 19.93 6.90 -4.87
N ASN A 308 18.96 7.03 -5.76
CA ASN A 308 17.75 6.23 -5.66
C ASN A 308 17.93 4.76 -6.07
N THR A 309 19.02 4.38 -6.75
CA THR A 309 19.31 2.97 -7.07
C THR A 309 20.78 2.65 -6.86
N ALA A 310 21.11 1.36 -6.75
CA ALA A 310 22.50 0.90 -6.70
C ALA A 310 23.21 1.07 -8.05
N GLY A 311 24.55 0.98 -8.03
CA GLY A 311 25.33 0.92 -9.27
C GLY A 311 25.05 -0.33 -10.10
N LYS A 312 25.60 -0.36 -11.32
CA LYS A 312 25.35 -1.41 -12.32
C LYS A 312 25.48 -2.86 -11.82
N SER A 313 26.34 -3.10 -10.82
CA SER A 313 26.57 -4.45 -10.27
C SER A 313 25.38 -5.04 -9.50
N PHE A 314 24.52 -4.19 -8.93
CA PHE A 314 23.40 -4.62 -8.10
C PHE A 314 22.04 -4.24 -8.68
N GLY A 315 21.98 -3.28 -9.63
CA GLY A 315 20.74 -2.86 -10.28
C GLY A 315 19.64 -2.46 -9.31
N PHE A 316 18.42 -2.90 -9.60
CA PHE A 316 17.19 -2.64 -8.84
C PHE A 316 16.87 -3.73 -7.83
N THR A 317 17.76 -4.09 -6.98
CA THR A 317 17.45 -5.13 -6.01
C THR A 317 16.44 -4.64 -4.97
N ILE A 318 15.57 -5.54 -4.54
CA ILE A 318 14.58 -5.31 -3.48
C ILE A 318 15.24 -4.82 -2.19
N ILE A 319 16.41 -5.38 -1.86
CA ILE A 319 17.17 -5.01 -0.66
C ILE A 319 17.66 -3.55 -0.72
N VAL A 320 18.13 -3.11 -1.88
CA VAL A 320 18.56 -1.71 -2.09
C VAL A 320 17.39 -0.76 -1.91
N ALA A 321 16.23 -1.16 -2.36
CA ALA A 321 15.00 -0.42 -2.21
C ALA A 321 14.62 -0.23 -0.73
N ALA A 322 14.56 -1.31 0.02
CA ALA A 322 14.29 -1.27 1.46
C ALA A 322 15.39 -0.50 2.23
N THR A 323 16.67 -0.67 1.84
CA THR A 323 17.79 0.09 2.41
C THR A 323 17.64 1.59 2.20
N PHE A 324 17.15 2.01 1.04
CA PHE A 324 16.88 3.42 0.75
C PHE A 324 15.76 3.96 1.66
N LEU A 325 14.62 3.26 1.75
CA LEU A 325 13.48 3.66 2.58
C LEU A 325 13.86 3.74 4.06
N GLN A 326 14.70 2.85 4.54
CA GLN A 326 15.19 2.85 5.92
C GLN A 326 15.84 4.19 6.31
N GLN A 327 16.46 4.91 5.37
CA GLN A 327 17.09 6.21 5.66
C GLN A 327 16.06 7.30 6.02
N PHE A 328 14.79 7.08 5.71
CA PHE A 328 13.70 8.04 5.93
C PHE A 328 12.67 7.58 6.97
N ALA A 329 12.81 6.34 7.45
CA ALA A 329 11.89 5.77 8.44
C ALA A 329 11.98 6.44 9.82
N GLY A 330 13.05 7.21 10.09
CA GLY A 330 13.29 7.85 11.38
C GLY A 330 13.55 6.83 12.50
N ASP A 331 13.57 7.32 13.73
CA ASP A 331 13.74 6.48 14.90
C ASP A 331 12.46 5.69 15.21
N GLY A 332 12.64 4.44 15.65
CA GLY A 332 11.55 3.55 16.06
C GLY A 332 11.18 2.48 15.03
N PRO A 333 10.21 1.64 15.39
CA PRO A 333 9.78 0.51 14.56
C PRO A 333 9.25 0.93 13.20
N TRP A 334 9.77 0.30 12.16
CA TRP A 334 9.35 0.46 10.77
C TRP A 334 9.40 -0.88 10.05
N ALA A 335 8.39 -1.15 9.25
CA ALA A 335 8.34 -2.28 8.34
C ALA A 335 7.90 -1.81 6.94
N HIS A 336 8.55 -2.37 5.91
CA HIS A 336 8.22 -2.18 4.51
C HIS A 336 7.70 -3.48 3.92
N VAL A 337 6.54 -3.42 3.24
CA VAL A 337 5.88 -4.54 2.58
C VAL A 337 5.96 -4.34 1.07
N ASP A 338 6.85 -5.08 0.39
CA ASP A 338 6.89 -5.13 -1.07
C ASP A 338 5.85 -6.15 -1.56
N MET A 339 4.73 -5.64 -2.04
CA MET A 339 3.55 -6.40 -2.40
C MET A 339 3.32 -6.56 -3.91
N LEU A 340 4.35 -6.32 -4.75
CA LEU A 340 4.17 -6.36 -6.20
C LEU A 340 3.65 -7.72 -6.71
N GLY A 341 4.09 -8.82 -6.10
CA GLY A 341 3.61 -10.15 -6.46
C GLY A 341 2.12 -10.32 -6.23
N PRO A 342 1.65 -10.29 -4.96
CA PRO A 342 0.27 -10.61 -4.61
C PRO A 342 -0.74 -9.49 -4.89
N ALA A 343 -0.33 -8.27 -5.23
CA ALA A 343 -1.24 -7.13 -5.44
C ALA A 343 -2.10 -7.26 -6.71
N LEU A 344 -1.53 -7.82 -7.78
CA LEU A 344 -2.18 -7.98 -9.08
C LEU A 344 -1.89 -9.35 -9.67
N LEU A 345 -2.94 -10.09 -9.98
CA LEU A 345 -2.87 -11.39 -10.61
C LEU A 345 -3.05 -11.29 -12.12
N ASP A 346 -2.24 -12.04 -12.87
CA ASP A 346 -2.41 -12.19 -14.31
C ASP A 346 -3.45 -13.23 -14.64
N ASP A 347 -3.46 -14.32 -13.88
CA ASP A 347 -4.28 -15.50 -14.09
C ASP A 347 -5.07 -15.84 -12.83
N ASP A 348 -6.08 -16.66 -13.00
CA ASP A 348 -6.84 -17.25 -11.90
C ASP A 348 -5.95 -18.26 -11.16
N ARG A 349 -5.74 -18.06 -9.86
CA ARG A 349 -5.00 -18.96 -8.98
C ARG A 349 -5.84 -20.11 -8.43
N GLY A 350 -7.13 -20.13 -8.71
CA GLY A 350 -8.07 -21.11 -8.14
C GLY A 350 -8.44 -20.82 -6.67
N ASP A 351 -8.24 -19.59 -6.21
CA ASP A 351 -8.67 -19.10 -4.90
C ASP A 351 -9.86 -18.12 -5.02
N ALA A 352 -10.12 -17.31 -4.00
CA ALA A 352 -11.19 -16.33 -4.01
C ALA A 352 -10.92 -15.12 -4.93
N PHE A 353 -9.70 -15.01 -5.48
CA PHE A 353 -9.28 -13.89 -6.32
C PHE A 353 -9.14 -14.34 -7.78
N GLY A 354 -9.93 -13.74 -8.67
CA GLY A 354 -9.68 -13.84 -10.11
C GLY A 354 -8.57 -12.88 -10.58
N PRO A 355 -8.27 -12.87 -11.89
CA PRO A 355 -7.32 -11.93 -12.48
C PRO A 355 -7.64 -10.47 -12.15
N GLY A 356 -6.63 -9.65 -11.96
CA GLY A 356 -6.75 -8.24 -11.57
C GLY A 356 -6.33 -7.98 -10.13
N ALA A 357 -6.87 -6.94 -9.55
CA ALA A 357 -6.53 -6.50 -8.19
C ALA A 357 -7.03 -7.48 -7.13
N THR A 358 -6.20 -7.75 -6.12
CA THR A 358 -6.54 -8.62 -4.99
C THR A 358 -6.99 -7.87 -3.74
N GLY A 359 -6.64 -6.58 -3.63
CA GLY A 359 -6.81 -5.82 -2.40
C GLY A 359 -5.88 -6.27 -1.27
N TYR A 360 -4.76 -6.94 -1.62
CA TYR A 360 -3.71 -7.34 -0.68
C TYR A 360 -3.30 -6.16 0.20
N GLY A 361 -3.10 -6.44 1.46
CA GLY A 361 -2.70 -5.48 2.48
C GLY A 361 -3.86 -4.96 3.33
N VAL A 362 -5.09 -4.89 2.82
CA VAL A 362 -6.25 -4.44 3.64
C VAL A 362 -6.44 -5.34 4.84
N ARG A 363 -6.51 -6.64 4.63
CA ARG A 363 -6.72 -7.63 5.71
C ARG A 363 -5.55 -7.66 6.68
N MET A 364 -4.31 -7.61 6.17
CA MET A 364 -3.08 -7.54 6.98
C MET A 364 -3.10 -6.33 7.92
N LEU A 365 -3.39 -5.13 7.40
CA LEU A 365 -3.36 -3.90 8.20
C LEU A 365 -4.48 -3.86 9.25
N VAL A 366 -5.68 -4.35 8.91
CA VAL A 366 -6.79 -4.46 9.87
C VAL A 366 -6.46 -5.48 10.97
N GLU A 367 -5.89 -6.62 10.62
CA GLU A 367 -5.45 -7.64 11.59
C GLU A 367 -4.36 -7.10 12.52
N LEU A 368 -3.38 -6.37 11.96
CA LEU A 368 -2.32 -5.73 12.74
C LEU A 368 -2.91 -4.72 13.75
N ALA A 369 -3.82 -3.87 13.28
CA ALA A 369 -4.49 -2.89 14.14
C ALA A 369 -5.29 -3.55 15.26
N ALA A 370 -6.03 -4.62 14.95
CA ALA A 370 -6.81 -5.38 15.92
C ALA A 370 -5.94 -6.02 17.01
N ARG A 371 -4.82 -6.61 16.63
CA ARG A 371 -3.86 -7.20 17.59
C ARG A 371 -3.31 -6.15 18.56
N LEU A 372 -2.98 -4.96 18.05
CA LEU A 372 -2.40 -3.89 18.87
C LEU A 372 -3.44 -3.17 19.73
N SER A 373 -4.72 -3.18 19.34
CA SER A 373 -5.82 -2.69 20.17
C SER A 373 -6.24 -3.66 21.28
N GLY A 374 -5.73 -4.90 21.27
CA GLY A 374 -6.14 -5.96 22.19
C GLY A 374 -7.48 -6.62 21.83
N GLU A 375 -8.07 -6.26 20.69
CA GLU A 375 -9.27 -6.91 20.15
C GLU A 375 -8.87 -8.10 19.28
N ARG A 376 -9.26 -9.31 19.70
CA ARG A 376 -9.03 -10.56 18.97
C ARG A 376 -10.31 -11.12 18.36
#